data_5a0e5cbb8d7fae4598c6dc331f33b1f3
#
_entry.id   5a0e5cbb8d7fae4598c6dc331f33b1f3
#
_cell.length_a   1.000
_cell.length_b   1.000
_cell.length_c   1.000
_cell.angle_alpha   90.00
_cell.angle_beta   90.00
_cell.angle_gamma   90.00
#
_symmetry.space_group_name_H-M   'P 1'
#
loop_
_entity.id
_entity.type
_entity.pdbx_description
1 polymer ?
#
loop_
_entity_poly.entity_id
_entity_poly.type
_entity_poly.pdbx_seq_one_letter_code
_entity_poly.pdbx_strand_id
1 'polypeptide(L)'
;RLQNKDTVPVLNSAITSLETVVRTITTGESDILTLASWFSSKKPKKGADEIFNKMATGDLNGDLQVMTWTDESDLEKCLMEALCIELGCTEDNLSAVLQHRLGIDSIKSLAANPNTIESVQVLTPVLNPIWGSLHLNECVQKWIGTYDKEFIQFSTQKIYPKDKIMQLKNEKVEAYPSHQKYQLSNGQ
;
A
#
# COMPACT_ATOMS: atom_id res chain seq x y z
N ARG A 1 11.45 -17.31 29.22
CA ARG A 1 10.85 -18.69 29.09
C ARG A 1 9.73 -18.81 30.11
N LEU A 2 8.50 -18.46 29.72
CA LEU A 2 7.28 -18.75 30.49
C LEU A 2 6.83 -20.17 30.12
N GLN A 3 7.47 -21.17 30.72
CA GLN A 3 7.02 -22.56 30.66
C GLN A 3 6.63 -23.03 32.07
N ASN A 4 5.70 -22.31 32.69
CA ASN A 4 5.03 -22.87 33.85
C ASN A 4 3.72 -23.48 33.36
N LYS A 5 3.53 -24.80 33.58
CA LYS A 5 2.33 -25.56 33.13
C LYS A 5 1.02 -24.92 33.58
N ASP A 6 1.04 -24.16 34.67
CA ASP A 6 -0.14 -23.52 35.27
C ASP A 6 -0.54 -22.21 34.59
N THR A 7 0.38 -21.60 33.80
CA THR A 7 0.11 -20.34 33.09
C THR A 7 -0.40 -20.52 31.67
N VAL A 8 -0.20 -21.70 31.07
CA VAL A 8 -0.61 -22.01 29.69
C VAL A 8 -2.13 -21.92 29.49
N PRO A 9 -2.99 -22.44 30.40
CA PRO A 9 -4.44 -22.30 30.24
C PRO A 9 -4.91 -20.84 30.31
N VAL A 10 -4.31 -20.03 31.17
CA VAL A 10 -4.64 -18.58 31.32
C VAL A 10 -4.24 -17.81 30.06
N LEU A 11 -3.04 -18.09 29.52
CA LEU A 11 -2.58 -17.45 28.28
C LEU A 11 -3.47 -17.85 27.10
N ASN A 12 -3.87 -19.12 26.98
CA ASN A 12 -4.76 -19.56 25.90
C ASN A 12 -6.15 -18.92 25.98
N SER A 13 -6.68 -18.68 27.20
CA SER A 13 -7.95 -17.97 27.37
C SER A 13 -7.87 -16.46 27.08
N ALA A 14 -6.67 -15.87 27.17
CA ALA A 14 -6.41 -14.47 26.86
C ALA A 14 -6.09 -14.20 25.38
N ILE A 15 -5.89 -15.27 24.58
CA ILE A 15 -5.58 -15.15 23.15
C ILE A 15 -6.87 -15.22 22.34
N THR A 16 -7.19 -14.15 21.64
CA THR A 16 -8.27 -14.14 20.65
C THR A 16 -7.66 -14.27 19.24
N SER A 17 -8.07 -15.32 18.51
CA SER A 17 -7.68 -15.49 17.12
C SER A 17 -8.73 -14.85 16.20
N LEU A 18 -8.32 -13.88 15.38
CA LEU A 18 -9.17 -13.30 14.35
C LEU A 18 -9.14 -14.22 13.13
N GLU A 19 -10.27 -14.84 12.81
CA GLU A 19 -10.36 -15.86 11.74
C GLU A 19 -11.11 -15.37 10.51
N THR A 20 -11.89 -14.30 10.65
CA THR A 20 -12.72 -13.77 9.57
C THR A 20 -11.99 -12.67 8.84
N VAL A 21 -11.83 -12.82 7.52
CA VAL A 21 -11.31 -11.77 6.64
C VAL A 21 -12.45 -10.80 6.34
N VAL A 22 -12.37 -9.58 6.91
CA VAL A 22 -13.42 -8.56 6.76
C VAL A 22 -13.10 -7.56 5.63
N ARG A 23 -11.82 -7.41 5.29
CA ARG A 23 -11.39 -6.40 4.30
C ARG A 23 -11.68 -6.79 2.86
N THR A 24 -11.83 -8.06 2.57
CA THR A 24 -12.16 -8.57 1.24
C THR A 24 -13.57 -9.15 1.27
N ILE A 25 -14.53 -8.41 0.71
CA ILE A 25 -15.90 -8.91 0.51
C ILE A 25 -15.89 -9.61 -0.85
N THR A 26 -15.52 -10.90 -0.84
CA THR A 26 -15.60 -11.73 -2.04
C THR A 26 -16.77 -12.69 -1.89
N THR A 27 -17.69 -12.65 -2.84
CA THR A 27 -18.84 -13.57 -2.94
C THR A 27 -18.46 -14.90 -3.62
N GLY A 28 -17.18 -15.21 -3.77
CA GLY A 28 -16.67 -16.40 -4.46
C GLY A 28 -15.28 -16.80 -3.99
N GLU A 29 -14.66 -17.74 -4.72
CA GLU A 29 -13.26 -18.12 -4.51
C GLU A 29 -12.34 -16.96 -4.89
N SER A 30 -11.41 -16.61 -3.99
CA SER A 30 -10.43 -15.55 -4.17
C SER A 30 -9.03 -16.13 -4.31
N ASP A 31 -8.36 -15.82 -5.42
CA ASP A 31 -6.99 -16.25 -5.66
C ASP A 31 -6.01 -15.52 -4.73
N ILE A 32 -6.27 -14.23 -4.40
CA ILE A 32 -5.48 -13.49 -3.38
C ILE A 32 -5.55 -14.18 -2.02
N LEU A 33 -6.75 -14.58 -1.56
CA LEU A 33 -6.89 -15.24 -0.26
C LEU A 33 -6.28 -16.63 -0.27
N THR A 34 -6.37 -17.35 -1.38
CA THR A 34 -5.73 -18.65 -1.56
C THR A 34 -4.22 -18.53 -1.50
N LEU A 35 -3.64 -17.58 -2.21
CA LEU A 35 -2.20 -17.29 -2.16
C LEU A 35 -1.77 -16.85 -0.75
N ALA A 36 -2.49 -15.91 -0.13
CA ALA A 36 -2.18 -15.39 1.20
C ALA A 36 -2.21 -16.48 2.28
N SER A 37 -3.03 -17.53 2.10
CA SER A 37 -3.11 -18.66 3.05
C SER A 37 -1.77 -19.39 3.23
N TRP A 38 -0.90 -19.38 2.21
CA TRP A 38 0.43 -19.98 2.25
C TRP A 38 1.41 -19.24 3.18
N PHE A 39 1.16 -17.96 3.43
CA PHE A 39 1.98 -17.11 4.28
C PHE A 39 1.36 -16.90 5.67
N SER A 40 0.24 -17.56 5.93
CA SER A 40 -0.42 -17.54 7.25
C SER A 40 0.18 -18.57 8.19
N SER A 41 -0.07 -18.43 9.49
CA SER A 41 0.33 -19.44 10.50
C SER A 41 -0.46 -20.75 10.43
N LYS A 42 -1.54 -20.79 9.66
CA LYS A 42 -2.39 -21.97 9.46
C LYS A 42 -1.97 -22.72 8.21
N LYS A 43 -2.10 -24.05 8.22
CA LYS A 43 -1.91 -24.87 7.02
C LYS A 43 -2.90 -24.44 5.92
N PRO A 44 -2.44 -24.25 4.68
CA PRO A 44 -3.32 -24.03 3.54
C PRO A 44 -4.33 -25.17 3.38
N LYS A 45 -5.48 -24.86 2.81
CA LYS A 45 -6.48 -25.87 2.49
C LYS A 45 -5.94 -26.88 1.46
N LYS A 46 -6.48 -28.10 1.45
CA LYS A 46 -6.14 -29.09 0.43
C LYS A 46 -6.47 -28.53 -0.97
N GLY A 47 -5.53 -28.59 -1.89
CA GLY A 47 -5.67 -28.06 -3.26
C GLY A 47 -5.31 -26.59 -3.39
N ALA A 48 -4.93 -25.89 -2.31
CA ALA A 48 -4.48 -24.49 -2.39
C ALA A 48 -3.18 -24.29 -3.19
N ASP A 49 -2.42 -25.38 -3.40
CA ASP A 49 -1.20 -25.42 -4.22
C ASP A 49 -1.49 -25.18 -5.71
N GLU A 50 -2.72 -25.41 -6.16
CA GLU A 50 -3.14 -25.13 -7.54
C GLU A 50 -2.97 -23.63 -7.92
N ILE A 51 -2.96 -22.73 -6.93
CA ILE A 51 -2.73 -21.29 -7.17
C ILE A 51 -1.40 -21.03 -7.89
N PHE A 52 -0.35 -21.79 -7.60
CA PHE A 52 0.94 -21.62 -8.26
C PHE A 52 0.90 -22.02 -9.73
N ASN A 53 0.11 -23.06 -10.08
CA ASN A 53 -0.12 -23.44 -11.46
C ASN A 53 -0.93 -22.36 -12.20
N LYS A 54 -1.98 -21.84 -11.58
CA LYS A 54 -2.77 -20.72 -12.11
C LYS A 54 -1.91 -19.48 -12.35
N MET A 55 -1.01 -19.14 -11.42
CA MET A 55 -0.07 -18.02 -11.59
C MET A 55 0.89 -18.25 -12.77
N ALA A 56 1.37 -19.49 -12.96
CA ALA A 56 2.27 -19.83 -14.06
C ALA A 56 1.58 -19.84 -15.44
N THR A 57 0.30 -20.20 -15.49
CA THR A 57 -0.49 -20.26 -16.73
C THR A 57 -1.26 -18.98 -17.03
N GLY A 58 -1.38 -18.06 -16.06
CA GLY A 58 -2.18 -16.85 -16.17
C GLY A 58 -3.70 -17.08 -16.00
N ASP A 59 -4.13 -18.25 -15.54
CA ASP A 59 -5.55 -18.60 -15.34
C ASP A 59 -6.03 -18.19 -13.95
N LEU A 60 -5.99 -16.88 -13.67
CA LEU A 60 -6.35 -16.26 -12.40
C LEU A 60 -7.75 -15.63 -12.44
N ASN A 61 -8.43 -15.57 -11.30
CA ASN A 61 -9.81 -15.09 -11.17
C ASN A 61 -9.96 -13.55 -11.21
N GLY A 62 -8.97 -12.79 -11.66
CA GLY A 62 -9.07 -11.36 -11.82
C GLY A 62 -8.95 -10.51 -10.52
N ASP A 63 -9.01 -11.12 -9.32
CA ASP A 63 -8.68 -10.47 -8.07
C ASP A 63 -7.17 -10.54 -7.73
N LEU A 64 -6.42 -11.35 -8.48
CA LEU A 64 -4.96 -11.48 -8.42
C LEU A 64 -4.40 -11.37 -9.83
N GLN A 65 -3.40 -10.51 -10.00
CA GLN A 65 -2.61 -10.42 -11.21
C GLN A 65 -1.12 -10.60 -10.87
N VAL A 66 -0.41 -11.31 -11.73
CA VAL A 66 1.03 -11.54 -11.59
C VAL A 66 1.74 -10.95 -12.78
N MET A 67 2.68 -10.06 -12.52
CA MET A 67 3.55 -9.44 -13.52
C MET A 67 5.00 -9.76 -13.18
N THR A 68 5.80 -10.11 -14.17
CA THR A 68 7.23 -10.41 -14.01
C THR A 68 8.06 -9.33 -14.67
N TRP A 69 9.17 -9.00 -14.07
CA TRP A 69 10.12 -8.01 -14.57
C TRP A 69 11.55 -8.55 -14.49
N THR A 70 12.44 -8.04 -15.33
CA THR A 70 13.83 -8.49 -15.42
C THR A 70 14.85 -7.43 -15.02
N ASP A 71 14.54 -6.18 -15.24
CA ASP A 71 15.40 -5.04 -14.93
C ASP A 71 14.60 -3.83 -14.45
N GLU A 72 15.29 -2.72 -14.14
CA GLU A 72 14.67 -1.51 -13.60
C GLU A 72 13.65 -0.88 -14.56
N SER A 73 13.98 -0.79 -15.84
CA SER A 73 13.07 -0.23 -16.85
C SER A 73 11.81 -1.08 -17.01
N ASP A 74 11.96 -2.37 -16.93
CA ASP A 74 10.86 -3.33 -17.02
C ASP A 74 9.98 -3.28 -15.77
N LEU A 75 10.58 -3.14 -14.58
CA LEU A 75 9.85 -2.92 -13.33
C LEU A 75 9.01 -1.63 -13.38
N GLU A 76 9.59 -0.52 -13.87
CA GLU A 76 8.86 0.75 -13.99
C GLU A 76 7.65 0.60 -14.92
N LYS A 77 7.80 -0.09 -16.06
CA LYS A 77 6.70 -0.38 -16.98
C LYS A 77 5.63 -1.25 -16.35
N CYS A 78 6.02 -2.36 -15.69
CA CYS A 78 5.10 -3.23 -14.99
C CYS A 78 4.29 -2.47 -13.91
N LEU A 79 4.96 -1.61 -13.15
CA LEU A 79 4.28 -0.79 -12.14
C LEU A 79 3.30 0.19 -12.77
N MET A 80 3.68 0.85 -13.86
CA MET A 80 2.81 1.77 -14.59
C MET A 80 1.60 1.04 -15.16
N GLU A 81 1.82 -0.09 -15.81
CA GLU A 81 0.75 -0.94 -16.35
C GLU A 81 -0.21 -1.42 -15.26
N ALA A 82 0.32 -1.91 -14.13
CA ALA A 82 -0.49 -2.33 -12.99
C ALA A 82 -1.36 -1.19 -12.45
N LEU A 83 -0.80 0.02 -12.33
CA LEU A 83 -1.55 1.20 -11.93
C LEU A 83 -2.61 1.60 -12.95
N CYS A 84 -2.31 1.53 -14.26
CA CYS A 84 -3.27 1.82 -15.31
C CYS A 84 -4.45 0.83 -15.30
N ILE A 85 -4.18 -0.46 -15.09
CA ILE A 85 -5.22 -1.49 -14.96
C ILE A 85 -6.09 -1.23 -13.74
N GLU A 86 -5.49 -1.03 -12.57
CA GLU A 86 -6.21 -0.80 -11.31
C GLU A 86 -7.07 0.48 -11.34
N LEU A 87 -6.56 1.52 -11.98
CA LEU A 87 -7.23 2.82 -12.08
C LEU A 87 -8.18 2.93 -13.28
N GLY A 88 -8.17 1.96 -14.19
CA GLY A 88 -8.96 2.00 -15.43
C GLY A 88 -8.55 3.15 -16.36
N CYS A 89 -7.25 3.41 -16.50
CA CYS A 89 -6.70 4.52 -17.27
C CYS A 89 -5.63 4.07 -18.27
N THR A 90 -5.10 5.01 -19.04
CA THR A 90 -3.97 4.83 -19.96
C THR A 90 -2.76 5.62 -19.45
N GLU A 91 -1.57 5.34 -19.97
CA GLU A 91 -0.36 6.09 -19.63
C GLU A 91 -0.51 7.60 -19.83
N ASP A 92 -1.18 8.03 -20.91
CA ASP A 92 -1.35 9.43 -21.27
C ASP A 92 -2.13 10.23 -20.20
N ASN A 93 -3.05 9.59 -19.50
CA ASN A 93 -3.89 10.24 -18.49
C ASN A 93 -3.60 9.76 -17.05
N LEU A 94 -2.63 8.90 -16.85
CA LEU A 94 -2.28 8.33 -15.54
C LEU A 94 -2.03 9.42 -14.49
N SER A 95 -1.28 10.47 -14.83
CA SER A 95 -1.01 11.59 -13.93
C SER A 95 -2.29 12.24 -13.39
N ALA A 96 -3.22 12.57 -14.27
CA ALA A 96 -4.47 13.21 -13.88
C ALA A 96 -5.36 12.28 -13.06
N VAL A 97 -5.43 11.00 -13.46
CA VAL A 97 -6.24 9.99 -12.76
C VAL A 97 -5.66 9.70 -11.38
N LEU A 98 -4.34 9.55 -11.24
CA LEU A 98 -3.66 9.40 -9.94
C LEU A 98 -3.93 10.58 -9.03
N GLN A 99 -3.74 11.82 -9.51
CA GLN A 99 -4.00 13.01 -8.71
C GLN A 99 -5.45 13.09 -8.24
N HIS A 100 -6.39 12.77 -9.11
CA HIS A 100 -7.82 12.75 -8.77
C HIS A 100 -8.14 11.62 -7.77
N ARG A 101 -7.65 10.41 -7.99
CA ARG A 101 -7.92 9.24 -7.15
C ARG A 101 -7.34 9.39 -5.75
N LEU A 102 -6.17 9.99 -5.63
CA LEU A 102 -5.53 10.31 -4.35
C LEU A 102 -6.09 11.59 -3.71
N GLY A 103 -7.00 12.30 -4.37
CA GLY A 103 -7.59 13.55 -3.87
C GLY A 103 -6.60 14.72 -3.78
N ILE A 104 -5.45 14.63 -4.47
CA ILE A 104 -4.37 15.63 -4.44
C ILE A 104 -4.44 16.63 -5.60
N ASP A 105 -5.45 16.55 -6.43
CA ASP A 105 -5.75 17.52 -7.50
C ASP A 105 -6.06 18.90 -6.93
N SER A 106 -6.72 18.97 -5.76
CA SER A 106 -6.92 20.21 -5.03
C SER A 106 -6.90 20.01 -3.51
N ILE A 107 -6.51 21.07 -2.77
CA ILE A 107 -6.56 21.07 -1.29
C ILE A 107 -8.01 20.88 -0.79
N LYS A 108 -8.99 21.39 -1.53
CA LYS A 108 -10.42 21.23 -1.20
C LYS A 108 -10.87 19.78 -1.31
N SER A 109 -10.45 19.06 -2.35
CA SER A 109 -10.74 17.63 -2.54
C SER A 109 -10.18 16.80 -1.40
N LEU A 110 -8.92 17.03 -1.05
CA LEU A 110 -8.27 16.32 0.05
C LEU A 110 -8.94 16.60 1.41
N ALA A 111 -9.28 17.86 1.70
CA ALA A 111 -9.97 18.23 2.94
C ALA A 111 -11.39 17.64 3.03
N ALA A 112 -12.08 17.50 1.90
CA ALA A 112 -13.43 16.93 1.86
C ALA A 112 -13.43 15.41 2.07
N ASN A 113 -12.38 14.70 1.62
CA ASN A 113 -12.30 13.25 1.74
C ASN A 113 -10.84 12.77 1.96
N PRO A 114 -10.31 12.90 3.18
CA PRO A 114 -8.91 12.55 3.47
C PRO A 114 -8.59 11.06 3.28
N ASN A 115 -9.60 10.18 3.26
CA ASN A 115 -9.39 8.74 3.09
C ASN A 115 -9.09 8.34 1.63
N THR A 116 -9.28 9.23 0.66
CA THR A 116 -8.98 8.92 -0.76
C THR A 116 -7.50 8.60 -0.99
N ILE A 117 -6.62 9.18 -0.19
CA ILE A 117 -5.17 8.93 -0.26
C ILE A 117 -4.79 7.46 0.03
N GLU A 118 -5.68 6.70 0.68
CA GLU A 118 -5.50 5.28 0.96
C GLU A 118 -6.13 4.36 -0.10
N SER A 119 -6.74 4.92 -1.15
CA SER A 119 -7.47 4.15 -2.15
C SER A 119 -6.57 3.26 -3.00
N VAL A 120 -5.30 3.63 -3.17
CA VAL A 120 -4.28 2.86 -3.89
C VAL A 120 -3.03 2.80 -3.04
N GLN A 121 -2.49 1.60 -2.86
CA GLN A 121 -1.27 1.37 -2.08
C GLN A 121 -0.33 0.45 -2.83
N VAL A 122 0.95 0.83 -2.91
CA VAL A 122 2.04 -0.02 -3.39
C VAL A 122 2.85 -0.47 -2.18
N LEU A 123 2.94 -1.78 -1.98
CA LEU A 123 3.64 -2.36 -0.85
C LEU A 123 4.93 -3.03 -1.29
N THR A 124 6.00 -2.77 -0.56
CA THR A 124 7.31 -3.41 -0.73
C THR A 124 7.94 -3.68 0.63
N PRO A 125 8.63 -4.82 0.81
CA PRO A 125 9.26 -5.17 2.08
C PRO A 125 10.61 -4.48 2.31
N VAL A 126 11.13 -3.72 1.33
CA VAL A 126 12.50 -3.17 1.34
C VAL A 126 12.49 -1.68 1.03
N LEU A 127 13.57 -0.98 1.43
CA LEU A 127 13.71 0.46 1.29
C LEU A 127 14.53 0.87 0.05
N ASN A 128 15.74 0.33 -0.09
CA ASN A 128 16.78 0.85 -1.00
C ASN A 128 16.93 0.19 -2.39
N PRO A 129 16.66 -1.12 -2.62
CA PRO A 129 16.77 -1.71 -3.96
C PRO A 129 15.82 -1.05 -4.97
N ILE A 130 16.03 -1.30 -6.27
CA ILE A 130 15.16 -0.76 -7.34
C ILE A 130 13.68 -1.08 -7.13
N TRP A 131 13.37 -2.19 -6.46
CA TRP A 131 12.00 -2.54 -6.04
C TRP A 131 11.65 -2.04 -4.64
N GLY A 132 12.48 -1.15 -4.07
CA GLY A 132 12.28 -0.57 -2.75
C GLY A 132 11.40 0.67 -2.76
N SER A 133 10.85 1.02 -1.62
CA SER A 133 9.90 2.13 -1.50
C SER A 133 10.47 3.49 -1.92
N LEU A 134 11.79 3.72 -1.80
CA LEU A 134 12.40 4.97 -2.24
C LEU A 134 12.29 5.12 -3.76
N HIS A 135 12.73 4.12 -4.51
CA HIS A 135 12.69 4.16 -5.97
C HIS A 135 11.25 4.17 -6.50
N LEU A 136 10.37 3.33 -5.95
CA LEU A 136 8.96 3.29 -6.38
C LEU A 136 8.24 4.62 -6.11
N ASN A 137 8.54 5.30 -5.00
CA ASN A 137 8.02 6.64 -4.74
C ASN A 137 8.52 7.67 -5.76
N GLU A 138 9.81 7.61 -6.14
CA GLU A 138 10.35 8.49 -7.19
C GLU A 138 9.65 8.28 -8.53
N CYS A 139 9.36 7.04 -8.91
CA CYS A 139 8.58 6.74 -10.12
C CYS A 139 7.20 7.41 -10.07
N VAL A 140 6.47 7.22 -8.97
CA VAL A 140 5.14 7.82 -8.79
C VAL A 140 5.21 9.35 -8.79
N GLN A 141 6.21 9.95 -8.12
CA GLN A 141 6.42 11.40 -8.12
C GLN A 141 6.67 11.96 -9.53
N LYS A 142 7.45 11.25 -10.35
CA LYS A 142 7.66 11.60 -11.77
C LYS A 142 6.35 11.57 -12.54
N TRP A 143 5.55 10.52 -12.40
CA TRP A 143 4.27 10.37 -13.11
C TRP A 143 3.20 11.37 -12.66
N ILE A 144 3.16 11.72 -11.37
CA ILE A 144 2.28 12.78 -10.86
C ILE A 144 2.74 14.17 -11.34
N GLY A 145 3.98 14.31 -11.82
CA GLY A 145 4.54 15.58 -12.29
C GLY A 145 4.92 16.52 -11.14
N THR A 146 5.31 15.98 -9.99
CA THR A 146 5.80 16.78 -8.86
C THR A 146 7.31 16.82 -8.77
N TYR A 147 8.00 15.93 -9.48
CA TYR A 147 9.44 15.71 -9.39
C TYR A 147 10.32 16.93 -9.76
N ASP A 148 9.85 17.78 -10.69
CA ASP A 148 10.57 18.99 -11.14
C ASP A 148 10.23 20.26 -10.34
N LYS A 149 9.50 20.13 -9.24
CA LYS A 149 9.10 21.26 -8.38
C LYS A 149 10.08 21.45 -7.23
N GLU A 150 9.92 22.58 -6.52
CA GLU A 150 10.63 22.82 -5.27
C GLU A 150 10.36 21.68 -4.29
N PHE A 151 11.39 21.21 -3.61
CA PHE A 151 11.33 20.14 -2.65
C PHE A 151 11.97 20.52 -1.31
N ILE A 152 11.60 19.82 -0.26
CA ILE A 152 12.25 19.88 1.03
C ILE A 152 13.15 18.66 1.15
N GLN A 153 14.43 18.86 1.44
CA GLN A 153 15.35 17.77 1.70
C GLN A 153 15.17 17.28 3.15
N PHE A 154 14.79 16.02 3.30
CA PHE A 154 14.71 15.35 4.60
C PHE A 154 15.58 14.11 4.62
N SER A 155 16.73 14.18 5.28
CA SER A 155 17.75 13.13 5.25
C SER A 155 18.17 12.81 3.80
N THR A 156 17.99 11.58 3.35
CA THR A 156 18.29 11.14 1.98
C THR A 156 17.12 11.29 1.02
N GLN A 157 15.94 11.68 1.51
CA GLN A 157 14.72 11.77 0.71
C GLN A 157 14.41 13.21 0.33
N LYS A 158 13.84 13.38 -0.86
CA LYS A 158 13.22 14.63 -1.31
C LYS A 158 11.72 14.52 -1.08
N ILE A 159 11.15 15.51 -0.43
CA ILE A 159 9.71 15.62 -0.20
C ILE A 159 9.19 16.75 -1.09
N TYR A 160 8.27 16.42 -1.97
CA TYR A 160 7.67 17.33 -2.92
C TYR A 160 6.29 17.79 -2.43
N PRO A 161 5.78 18.92 -2.94
CA PRO A 161 4.39 19.31 -2.70
C PRO A 161 3.42 18.18 -3.11
N LYS A 162 2.46 17.85 -2.25
CA LYS A 162 1.48 16.77 -2.39
C LYS A 162 1.99 15.36 -2.02
N ASP A 163 3.23 15.20 -1.59
CA ASP A 163 3.67 13.92 -1.04
C ASP A 163 2.91 13.60 0.24
N LYS A 164 2.53 12.35 0.37
CA LYS A 164 1.99 11.82 1.62
C LYS A 164 3.11 11.69 2.64
N ILE A 165 2.94 12.35 3.77
CA ILE A 165 3.86 12.24 4.90
C ILE A 165 3.13 11.68 6.11
N MET A 166 3.86 11.04 7.01
CA MET A 166 3.34 10.50 8.24
C MET A 166 4.07 11.10 9.44
N GLN A 167 3.33 11.59 10.39
CA GLN A 167 3.89 12.09 11.65
C GLN A 167 4.47 10.93 12.47
N LEU A 168 5.75 11.00 12.81
CA LEU A 168 6.42 9.94 13.59
C LEU A 168 6.42 10.19 15.10
N LYS A 169 6.10 11.40 15.53
CA LYS A 169 6.06 11.78 16.96
C LYS A 169 4.85 12.63 17.24
N ASN A 170 4.32 12.51 18.45
CA ASN A 170 3.28 13.43 18.91
C ASN A 170 3.85 14.84 19.04
N GLU A 171 3.25 15.82 18.37
CA GLU A 171 3.71 17.19 18.36
C GLU A 171 2.53 18.17 18.38
N LYS A 172 2.75 19.34 18.99
CA LYS A 172 1.81 20.44 18.93
C LYS A 172 2.23 21.34 17.77
N VAL A 173 1.36 21.48 16.79
CA VAL A 173 1.58 22.31 15.62
C VAL A 173 0.57 23.45 15.55
N GLU A 174 0.94 24.52 14.89
CA GLU A 174 0.07 25.64 14.58
C GLU A 174 -0.28 25.63 13.11
N ALA A 175 -1.57 25.58 12.79
CA ALA A 175 -2.02 25.54 11.41
C ALA A 175 -1.96 26.91 10.76
N TYR A 176 -1.42 26.98 9.56
CA TYR A 176 -1.43 28.18 8.73
C TYR A 176 -2.67 28.13 7.79
N PRO A 177 -3.37 29.26 7.60
CA PRO A 177 -3.18 30.60 8.16
C PRO A 177 -3.98 30.87 9.44
N SER A 178 -4.69 29.86 10.00
CA SER A 178 -5.64 30.05 11.10
C SER A 178 -4.98 30.30 12.47
N HIS A 179 -3.69 29.97 12.61
CA HIS A 179 -2.94 30.01 13.87
C HIS A 179 -3.57 29.14 14.98
N GLN A 180 -4.49 28.23 14.65
CA GLN A 180 -5.03 27.29 15.60
C GLN A 180 -3.99 26.22 15.95
N LYS A 181 -3.93 25.86 17.23
CA LYS A 181 -3.03 24.83 17.72
C LYS A 181 -3.71 23.47 17.69
N TYR A 182 -3.03 22.50 17.08
CA TYR A 182 -3.47 21.12 16.99
C TYR A 182 -2.44 20.20 17.60
N GLN A 183 -2.91 19.09 18.13
CA GLN A 183 -2.08 17.95 18.53
C GLN A 183 -2.03 16.99 17.34
N LEU A 184 -0.88 16.84 16.70
CA LEU A 184 -0.65 15.76 15.76
C LEU A 184 -0.20 14.52 16.51
N SER A 185 -0.82 13.39 16.24
CA SER A 185 -0.47 12.11 16.84
C SER A 185 0.43 11.31 15.92
N ASN A 186 1.23 10.41 16.50
CA ASN A 186 2.02 9.46 15.73
C ASN A 186 1.09 8.61 14.83
N GLY A 187 1.43 8.50 13.55
CA GLY A 187 0.65 7.76 12.57
C GLY A 187 -0.41 8.58 11.82
N GLN A 188 -0.46 9.89 12.03
CA GLN A 188 -1.30 10.83 11.27
C GLN A 188 -0.54 11.40 10.07
#